data_9a921cf31419ec67bfaa1af4760465d1
#
_entry.id   9a921cf31419ec67bfaa1af4760465d1
#
_cell.length_a   1.000
_cell.length_b   1.000
_cell.length_c   1.000
_cell.angle_alpha   90.00
_cell.angle_beta   90.00
_cell.angle_gamma   90.00
#
_symmetry.space_group_name_H-M   'P 1'
#
loop_
_entity.id
_entity.type
_entity.pdbx_description
1 polymer ?
#
loop_
_entity_poly.entity_id
_entity_poly.type
_entity_poly.pdbx_seq_one_letter_code
_entity_poly.pdbx_strand_id
1 'polypeptide(L)'
;ASRAYDKTRDGFVIAGGGGVLVLEEYEHAKARGANIYAELTGYGATSDGYDMVAPSGEGAVRCMKMALATAKNKMDYINTHGTSTPVGDMTELKSVGEAFGTEVPKISSTKSLSGHPLGAASVHEAIYSLIMMKNNFIAASANITDMDDEAKKFPIVTKTETGVTLNSVMSNSFG
;
A
#
# COMPACT_ATOMS: atom_id res chain seq x y z
N ALA A 1 10.02 1.91 17.14
CA ALA A 1 10.00 1.27 15.81
C ALA A 1 8.63 1.52 15.18
N SER A 2 8.58 1.63 13.85
CA SER A 2 7.31 1.63 13.15
C SER A 2 6.61 0.27 13.35
N ARG A 3 5.34 0.30 13.75
CA ARG A 3 4.53 -0.88 14.10
C ARG A 3 3.07 -0.65 13.69
N ALA A 4 2.85 -0.42 12.40
CA ALA A 4 1.50 -0.20 11.89
C ALA A 4 0.53 -1.29 12.36
N TYR A 5 -0.66 -0.87 12.80
CA TYR A 5 -1.75 -1.71 13.31
C TYR A 5 -1.54 -2.30 14.73
N ASP A 6 -0.42 -2.04 15.40
CA ASP A 6 -0.24 -2.41 16.80
C ASP A 6 -0.98 -1.43 17.72
N LYS A 7 -1.51 -1.89 18.85
CA LYS A 7 -2.20 -1.04 19.84
C LYS A 7 -1.30 0.03 20.43
N THR A 8 0.00 -0.24 20.51
CA THR A 8 0.99 0.67 21.11
C THR A 8 1.68 1.56 20.08
N ARG A 9 1.17 1.62 18.83
CA ARG A 9 1.71 2.47 17.79
C ARG A 9 1.67 3.94 18.21
N ASP A 10 2.73 4.65 17.95
CA ASP A 10 2.98 6.02 18.43
C ASP A 10 3.64 6.92 17.36
N GLY A 11 3.59 6.50 16.10
CA GLY A 11 4.19 7.18 14.98
C GLY A 11 5.22 6.31 14.25
N PHE A 12 5.90 6.89 13.28
CA PHE A 12 6.84 6.20 12.42
C PHE A 12 8.29 6.56 12.73
N VAL A 13 9.19 5.66 12.36
CA VAL A 13 10.62 5.97 12.28
C VAL A 13 10.89 6.64 10.94
N ILE A 14 11.51 7.81 10.98
CA ILE A 14 11.94 8.52 9.77
C ILE A 14 13.02 7.72 9.06
N ALA A 15 12.97 7.68 7.74
CA ALA A 15 13.97 7.04 6.90
C ALA A 15 14.38 7.96 5.75
N GLY A 16 15.41 7.58 5.04
CA GLY A 16 15.85 8.24 3.81
C GLY A 16 15.81 7.31 2.62
N GLY A 17 16.02 7.85 1.45
CA GLY A 17 16.15 7.09 0.22
C GLY A 17 15.67 7.83 -1.01
N GLY A 18 15.71 7.15 -2.13
CA GLY A 18 15.23 7.61 -3.41
C GLY A 18 14.91 6.43 -4.31
N GLY A 19 14.10 6.63 -5.31
CA GLY A 19 13.77 5.61 -6.30
C GLY A 19 13.29 6.25 -7.59
N VAL A 20 13.37 5.48 -8.68
CA VAL A 20 12.89 5.88 -10.00
C VAL A 20 12.14 4.70 -10.60
N LEU A 21 10.95 4.96 -11.11
CA LEU A 21 10.19 4.05 -11.95
C LEU A 21 10.15 4.62 -13.37
N VAL A 22 10.54 3.81 -14.34
CA VAL A 22 10.42 4.17 -15.75
C VAL A 22 9.06 3.73 -16.25
N LEU A 23 8.22 4.69 -16.59
CA LEU A 23 6.93 4.46 -17.23
C LEU A 23 7.09 4.58 -18.74
N GLU A 24 6.59 3.60 -19.48
CA GLU A 24 6.72 3.52 -20.91
C GLU A 24 5.41 2.98 -21.51
N GLU A 25 5.05 3.47 -22.67
CA GLU A 25 3.88 2.95 -23.39
C GLU A 25 4.09 1.47 -23.71
N TYR A 26 3.05 0.66 -23.54
CA TYR A 26 3.13 -0.80 -23.53
C TYR A 26 3.63 -1.39 -24.86
N GLU A 27 3.06 -0.95 -25.99
CA GLU A 27 3.46 -1.48 -27.31
C GLU A 27 4.87 -0.99 -27.71
N HIS A 28 5.27 0.21 -27.29
CA HIS A 28 6.63 0.69 -27.46
C HIS A 28 7.63 -0.18 -26.69
N ALA A 29 7.35 -0.46 -25.42
CA ALA A 29 8.19 -1.33 -24.58
C ALA A 29 8.34 -2.73 -25.20
N LYS A 30 7.22 -3.31 -25.67
CA LYS A 30 7.22 -4.61 -26.36
C LYS A 30 8.04 -4.59 -27.64
N ALA A 31 7.86 -3.57 -28.47
CA ALA A 31 8.53 -3.47 -29.78
C ALA A 31 10.07 -3.45 -29.66
N ARG A 32 10.60 -2.87 -28.58
CA ARG A 32 12.05 -2.86 -28.30
C ARG A 32 12.53 -4.04 -27.46
N GLY A 33 11.66 -4.99 -27.11
CA GLY A 33 12.00 -6.17 -26.29
C GLY A 33 12.31 -5.84 -24.84
N ALA A 34 11.67 -4.81 -24.26
CA ALA A 34 11.88 -4.43 -22.88
C ALA A 34 11.45 -5.53 -21.88
N ASN A 35 12.16 -5.63 -20.77
CA ASN A 35 11.70 -6.44 -19.64
C ASN A 35 10.63 -5.65 -18.88
N ILE A 36 9.35 -5.97 -19.11
CA ILE A 36 8.21 -5.33 -18.46
C ILE A 36 7.98 -6.00 -17.12
N TYR A 37 8.02 -5.23 -16.04
CA TYR A 37 7.78 -5.74 -14.68
C TYR A 37 6.29 -5.89 -14.38
N ALA A 38 5.48 -4.92 -14.80
CA ALA A 38 4.02 -4.93 -14.66
C ALA A 38 3.39 -3.88 -15.57
N GLU A 39 2.08 -3.94 -15.76
CA GLU A 39 1.29 -2.86 -16.34
C GLU A 39 0.74 -1.98 -15.21
N LEU A 40 0.87 -0.66 -15.34
CA LEU A 40 0.14 0.29 -14.50
C LEU A 40 -1.27 0.46 -15.07
N THR A 41 -2.24 -0.23 -14.50
CA THR A 41 -3.62 -0.29 -15.02
C THR A 41 -4.58 0.65 -14.32
N GLY A 42 -4.19 1.24 -13.20
CA GLY A 42 -5.02 2.15 -12.44
C GLY A 42 -4.23 3.22 -11.72
N TYR A 43 -4.80 4.41 -11.64
CA TYR A 43 -4.23 5.56 -10.94
C TYR A 43 -5.34 6.40 -10.33
N GLY A 44 -5.11 6.90 -9.14
CA GLY A 44 -5.97 7.85 -8.46
C GLY A 44 -5.16 8.90 -7.71
N ALA A 45 -5.57 10.14 -7.78
CA ALA A 45 -5.03 11.23 -6.98
C ALA A 45 -6.17 12.14 -6.57
N THR A 46 -6.23 12.46 -5.30
CA THR A 46 -7.25 13.32 -4.70
C THR A 46 -6.62 14.24 -3.67
N SER A 47 -7.28 15.33 -3.36
CA SER A 47 -6.98 16.13 -2.19
C SER A 47 -8.06 15.90 -1.14
N ASP A 48 -7.64 15.57 0.09
CA ASP A 48 -8.52 15.54 1.26
C ASP A 48 -8.43 16.91 1.93
N GLY A 49 -9.34 17.79 1.59
CA GLY A 49 -9.37 19.17 2.09
C GLY A 49 -10.01 19.33 3.47
N TYR A 50 -10.18 18.25 4.23
CA TYR A 50 -10.89 18.29 5.50
C TYR A 50 -10.11 19.00 6.61
N ASP A 51 -8.85 18.61 6.80
CA ASP A 51 -7.97 19.16 7.83
C ASP A 51 -6.52 19.11 7.35
N MET A 52 -5.64 19.96 7.91
CA MET A 52 -4.23 20.03 7.53
C MET A 52 -3.45 18.77 7.96
N VAL A 53 -3.86 18.10 9.03
CA VAL A 53 -3.12 17.02 9.68
C VAL A 53 -3.95 15.74 9.85
N ALA A 54 -5.25 15.87 10.09
CA ALA A 54 -6.13 14.75 10.36
C ALA A 54 -6.88 14.32 9.08
N PRO A 55 -6.56 13.13 8.50
CA PRO A 55 -7.26 12.68 7.31
C PRO A 55 -8.72 12.33 7.62
N SER A 56 -9.64 12.74 6.75
CA SER A 56 -11.05 12.33 6.85
C SER A 56 -11.28 10.88 6.41
N GLY A 57 -10.41 10.36 5.55
CA GLY A 57 -10.55 9.10 4.86
C GLY A 57 -11.34 9.18 3.55
N GLU A 58 -12.15 10.22 3.34
CA GLU A 58 -12.95 10.36 2.13
C GLU A 58 -12.07 10.49 0.88
N GLY A 59 -11.01 11.30 0.97
CA GLY A 59 -10.03 11.45 -0.10
C GLY A 59 -9.36 10.13 -0.46
N ALA A 60 -9.02 9.31 0.53
CA ALA A 60 -8.43 7.99 0.34
C ALA A 60 -9.40 7.02 -0.35
N VAL A 61 -10.67 7.00 0.06
CA VAL A 61 -11.72 6.18 -0.59
C VAL A 61 -11.87 6.57 -2.06
N ARG A 62 -11.99 7.86 -2.35
CA ARG A 62 -12.11 8.36 -3.72
C ARG A 62 -10.90 8.00 -4.57
N CYS A 63 -9.70 8.19 -4.03
CA CYS A 63 -8.44 7.88 -4.67
C CYS A 63 -8.37 6.38 -5.06
N MET A 64 -8.65 5.48 -4.13
CA MET A 64 -8.68 4.04 -4.39
C MET A 64 -9.76 3.67 -5.42
N LYS A 65 -10.97 4.21 -5.31
CA LYS A 65 -12.05 3.95 -6.28
C LYS A 65 -11.68 4.42 -7.69
N MET A 66 -10.98 5.55 -7.82
CA MET A 66 -10.46 6.01 -9.12
C MET A 66 -9.47 5.02 -9.72
N ALA A 67 -8.51 4.53 -8.92
CA ALA A 67 -7.55 3.54 -9.39
C ALA A 67 -8.22 2.20 -9.77
N LEU A 68 -9.20 1.76 -8.98
CA LEU A 68 -9.95 0.53 -9.24
C LEU A 68 -10.83 0.61 -10.49
N ALA A 69 -11.31 1.79 -10.87
CA ALA A 69 -12.20 1.96 -12.02
C ALA A 69 -11.58 1.51 -13.36
N THR A 70 -10.27 1.53 -13.48
CA THR A 70 -9.53 1.07 -14.67
C THR A 70 -8.77 -0.24 -14.45
N ALA A 71 -8.77 -0.76 -13.22
CA ALA A 71 -8.15 -2.05 -12.92
C ALA A 71 -8.89 -3.20 -13.63
N LYS A 72 -8.13 -4.07 -14.28
CA LYS A 72 -8.69 -5.20 -15.05
C LYS A 72 -8.96 -6.43 -14.20
N ASN A 73 -8.28 -6.54 -13.06
CA ASN A 73 -8.29 -7.73 -12.21
C ASN A 73 -8.64 -7.36 -10.77
N LYS A 74 -9.14 -8.36 -10.01
CA LYS A 74 -9.25 -8.26 -8.57
C LYS A 74 -7.87 -8.05 -7.94
N MET A 75 -7.79 -7.18 -6.93
CA MET A 75 -6.54 -6.97 -6.20
C MET A 75 -6.25 -8.16 -5.29
N ASP A 76 -5.02 -8.66 -5.33
CA ASP A 76 -4.53 -9.72 -4.46
C ASP A 76 -3.88 -9.15 -3.18
N TYR A 77 -3.32 -7.94 -3.28
CA TYR A 77 -2.57 -7.31 -2.20
C TYR A 77 -2.62 -5.78 -2.27
N ILE A 78 -2.60 -5.15 -1.09
CA ILE A 78 -2.40 -3.71 -0.90
C ILE A 78 -1.17 -3.48 -0.04
N ASN A 79 -0.20 -2.72 -0.57
CA ASN A 79 0.81 -2.06 0.23
C ASN A 79 0.22 -0.74 0.73
N THR A 80 -0.16 -0.70 1.99
CA THR A 80 -0.82 0.46 2.57
C THR A 80 0.17 1.57 2.91
N HIS A 81 -0.35 2.78 3.04
CA HIS A 81 0.43 3.89 3.60
C HIS A 81 0.89 3.59 5.03
N GLY A 82 0.00 3.09 5.89
CA GLY A 82 0.27 2.48 7.19
C GLY A 82 1.47 3.05 7.95
N THR A 83 1.34 4.27 8.48
CA THR A 83 2.46 5.03 9.05
C THR A 83 2.72 4.72 10.53
N SER A 84 2.00 3.77 11.13
CA SER A 84 2.10 3.51 12.58
C SER A 84 1.59 4.67 13.44
N THR A 85 0.71 5.50 12.90
CA THR A 85 0.09 6.58 13.67
C THR A 85 -1.23 6.13 14.28
N PRO A 86 -1.58 6.63 15.48
CA PRO A 86 -2.81 6.21 16.17
C PRO A 86 -4.07 6.39 15.33
N VAL A 87 -4.19 7.51 14.62
CA VAL A 87 -5.38 7.87 13.82
C VAL A 87 -5.25 7.37 12.38
N GLY A 88 -4.10 7.61 11.74
CA GLY A 88 -3.91 7.36 10.31
C GLY A 88 -4.15 5.91 9.89
N ASP A 89 -3.59 4.95 10.63
CA ASP A 89 -3.71 3.53 10.30
C ASP A 89 -5.18 3.06 10.29
N MET A 90 -5.95 3.46 11.30
CA MET A 90 -7.36 3.04 11.39
C MET A 90 -8.24 3.77 10.37
N THR A 91 -7.96 5.02 10.08
CA THR A 91 -8.65 5.78 9.03
C THR A 91 -8.40 5.14 7.66
N GLU A 92 -7.16 4.77 7.36
CA GLU A 92 -6.84 4.06 6.11
C GLU A 92 -7.54 2.71 6.02
N LEU A 93 -7.51 1.87 7.06
CA LEU A 93 -8.20 0.57 7.04
C LEU A 93 -9.70 0.71 6.83
N LYS A 94 -10.35 1.69 7.45
CA LYS A 94 -11.78 1.99 7.21
C LYS A 94 -12.01 2.39 5.75
N SER A 95 -11.13 3.22 5.19
CA SER A 95 -11.20 3.64 3.79
C SER A 95 -11.00 2.45 2.83
N VAL A 96 -10.10 1.54 3.15
CA VAL A 96 -9.91 0.28 2.40
C VAL A 96 -11.18 -0.56 2.46
N GLY A 97 -11.76 -0.73 3.64
CA GLY A 97 -13.02 -1.46 3.82
C GLY A 97 -14.16 -0.86 2.99
N GLU A 98 -14.27 0.47 2.94
CA GLU A 98 -15.29 1.15 2.13
C GLU A 98 -15.02 1.03 0.62
N ALA A 99 -13.77 1.09 0.19
CA ALA A 99 -13.42 0.99 -1.22
C ALA A 99 -13.60 -0.42 -1.78
N PHE A 100 -13.29 -1.45 -0.99
CA PHE A 100 -13.29 -2.86 -1.42
C PHE A 100 -14.50 -3.67 -0.96
N GLY A 101 -15.29 -3.17 0.01
CA GLY A 101 -16.44 -3.88 0.54
C GLY A 101 -16.07 -5.22 1.16
N THR A 102 -16.68 -6.30 0.67
CA THR A 102 -16.43 -7.67 1.16
C THR A 102 -15.18 -8.33 0.57
N GLU A 103 -14.53 -7.68 -0.39
CA GLU A 103 -13.42 -8.25 -1.15
C GLU A 103 -12.07 -7.60 -0.82
N VAL A 104 -11.87 -7.25 0.44
CA VAL A 104 -10.60 -6.67 0.90
C VAL A 104 -9.46 -7.65 0.64
N PRO A 105 -8.43 -7.28 -0.14
CA PRO A 105 -7.28 -8.13 -0.39
C PRO A 105 -6.34 -8.18 0.82
N LYS A 106 -5.31 -9.00 0.77
CA LYS A 106 -4.27 -9.00 1.80
C LYS A 106 -3.61 -7.64 1.94
N ILE A 107 -3.28 -7.27 3.17
CA ILE A 107 -2.76 -5.94 3.52
C ILE A 107 -1.45 -6.08 4.27
N SER A 108 -0.46 -5.26 3.93
CA SER A 108 0.66 -4.98 4.84
C SER A 108 1.21 -3.57 4.65
N SER A 109 1.87 -3.06 5.69
CA SER A 109 2.67 -1.84 5.61
C SER A 109 4.15 -2.20 5.64
N THR A 110 4.85 -1.94 4.54
CA THR A 110 6.29 -2.15 4.45
C THR A 110 7.10 -1.12 5.24
N LYS A 111 6.46 -0.03 5.70
CA LYS A 111 7.12 0.97 6.56
C LYS A 111 7.57 0.41 7.91
N SER A 112 6.98 -0.69 8.36
CA SER A 112 7.47 -1.40 9.55
C SER A 112 8.87 -1.99 9.36
N LEU A 113 9.30 -2.20 8.11
CA LEU A 113 10.61 -2.73 7.74
C LEU A 113 11.58 -1.64 7.27
N SER A 114 11.09 -0.66 6.51
CA SER A 114 11.92 0.36 5.86
C SER A 114 11.97 1.70 6.60
N GLY A 115 11.04 1.95 7.53
CA GLY A 115 10.73 3.29 8.01
C GLY A 115 9.95 4.11 6.98
N HIS A 116 9.73 5.39 7.27
CA HIS A 116 8.97 6.29 6.41
C HIS A 116 9.89 7.34 5.75
N PRO A 117 10.24 7.17 4.48
CA PRO A 117 11.10 8.10 3.76
C PRO A 117 10.34 9.30 3.15
N LEU A 118 9.18 9.66 3.71
CA LEU A 118 8.34 10.79 3.31
C LEU A 118 8.09 10.83 1.79
N GLY A 119 8.61 11.83 1.09
CA GLY A 119 8.41 12.01 -0.35
C GLY A 119 8.93 10.84 -1.22
N ALA A 120 9.82 9.99 -0.73
CA ALA A 120 10.27 8.79 -1.44
C ALA A 120 9.46 7.53 -1.10
N ALA A 121 8.49 7.60 -0.17
CA ALA A 121 7.74 6.42 0.30
C ALA A 121 6.99 5.73 -0.84
N SER A 122 6.29 6.50 -1.67
CA SER A 122 5.45 5.97 -2.74
C SER A 122 6.25 5.18 -3.79
N VAL A 123 7.41 5.70 -4.21
CA VAL A 123 8.24 4.97 -5.18
C VAL A 123 8.87 3.72 -4.57
N HIS A 124 9.29 3.77 -3.29
CA HIS A 124 9.80 2.59 -2.59
C HIS A 124 8.73 1.49 -2.51
N GLU A 125 7.51 1.84 -2.08
CA GLU A 125 6.42 0.89 -1.89
C GLU A 125 5.91 0.30 -3.21
N ALA A 126 5.90 1.08 -4.28
CA ALA A 126 5.66 0.57 -5.62
C ALA A 126 6.74 -0.45 -6.04
N ILE A 127 8.02 -0.15 -5.82
CA ILE A 127 9.13 -1.07 -6.10
C ILE A 127 9.03 -2.33 -5.24
N TYR A 128 8.75 -2.21 -3.94
CA TYR A 128 8.56 -3.37 -3.06
C TYR A 128 7.40 -4.26 -3.54
N SER A 129 6.31 -3.66 -3.99
CA SER A 129 5.16 -4.39 -4.56
C SER A 129 5.56 -5.16 -5.82
N LEU A 130 6.33 -4.56 -6.72
CA LEU A 130 6.87 -5.24 -7.90
C LEU A 130 7.82 -6.39 -7.53
N ILE A 131 8.65 -6.20 -6.50
CA ILE A 131 9.55 -7.25 -6.00
C ILE A 131 8.73 -8.42 -5.42
N MET A 132 7.67 -8.14 -4.66
CA MET A 132 6.76 -9.14 -4.11
C MET A 132 6.06 -9.93 -5.22
N MET A 133 5.53 -9.25 -6.23
CA MET A 133 4.94 -9.90 -7.42
C MET A 133 5.92 -10.83 -8.11
N LYS A 134 7.13 -10.34 -8.40
CA LYS A 134 8.15 -11.09 -9.13
C LYS A 134 8.64 -12.33 -8.39
N ASN A 135 8.68 -12.28 -7.06
CA ASN A 135 9.28 -13.33 -6.23
C ASN A 135 8.23 -14.15 -5.43
N ASN A 136 6.95 -13.96 -5.71
CA ASN A 136 5.85 -14.73 -5.13
C ASN A 136 5.83 -14.72 -3.59
N PHE A 137 5.90 -13.55 -2.98
CA PHE A 137 5.78 -13.40 -1.53
C PHE A 137 5.04 -12.11 -1.16
N ILE A 138 4.57 -12.04 0.10
CA ILE A 138 4.07 -10.81 0.72
C ILE A 138 4.90 -10.55 1.97
N ALA A 139 5.52 -9.38 2.03
CA ALA A 139 6.24 -8.93 3.22
C ALA A 139 5.27 -8.63 4.36
N ALA A 140 5.62 -8.97 5.57
CA ALA A 140 4.79 -8.72 6.74
C ALA A 140 4.75 -7.23 7.14
N SER A 141 3.65 -6.82 7.77
CA SER A 141 3.68 -5.71 8.72
C SER A 141 4.42 -6.19 9.97
N ALA A 142 5.68 -5.80 10.11
CA ALA A 142 6.51 -6.22 11.23
C ALA A 142 6.19 -5.46 12.53
N ASN A 143 6.75 -5.93 13.64
CA ASN A 143 6.69 -5.30 14.96
C ASN A 143 5.28 -5.23 15.60
N ILE A 144 4.32 -5.99 15.11
CA ILE A 144 3.01 -6.12 15.75
C ILE A 144 3.13 -7.14 16.87
N THR A 145 2.95 -6.69 18.11
CA THR A 145 2.95 -7.54 19.31
C THR A 145 1.54 -7.73 19.88
N ASP A 146 0.71 -6.72 19.79
CA ASP A 146 -0.72 -6.75 20.13
C ASP A 146 -1.50 -5.95 19.09
N MET A 147 -2.11 -6.66 18.14
CA MET A 147 -2.85 -6.04 17.05
C MET A 147 -4.06 -5.28 17.58
N ASP A 148 -4.29 -4.07 17.07
CA ASP A 148 -5.48 -3.27 17.36
C ASP A 148 -6.75 -4.04 17.02
N ASP A 149 -7.77 -3.95 17.88
CA ASP A 149 -9.00 -4.75 17.71
C ASP A 149 -9.78 -4.38 16.45
N GLU A 150 -9.71 -3.11 16.01
CA GLU A 150 -10.28 -2.71 14.72
C GLU A 150 -9.47 -3.29 13.54
N ALA A 151 -8.16 -3.38 13.68
CA ALA A 151 -7.28 -3.93 12.65
C ALA A 151 -7.47 -5.44 12.45
N LYS A 152 -7.85 -6.18 13.51
CA LYS A 152 -8.16 -7.62 13.44
C LYS A 152 -9.27 -7.99 12.47
N LYS A 153 -10.10 -7.02 12.08
CA LYS A 153 -11.20 -7.22 11.10
C LYS A 153 -10.69 -7.28 9.65
N PHE A 154 -9.41 -6.98 9.43
CA PHE A 154 -8.80 -6.91 8.11
C PHE A 154 -7.76 -8.02 7.91
N PRO A 155 -7.53 -8.47 6.69
CA PRO A 155 -6.58 -9.54 6.37
C PRO A 155 -5.13 -9.03 6.37
N ILE A 156 -4.66 -8.57 7.53
CA ILE A 156 -3.30 -8.03 7.70
C ILE A 156 -2.30 -9.18 7.78
N VAL A 157 -1.27 -9.11 6.94
CA VAL A 157 -0.18 -10.06 6.90
C VAL A 157 0.82 -9.72 8.00
N THR A 158 0.88 -10.54 9.05
CA THR A 158 1.77 -10.35 10.22
C THR A 158 3.04 -11.20 10.17
N LYS A 159 3.10 -12.13 9.22
CA LYS A 159 4.30 -12.95 8.93
C LYS A 159 4.48 -12.99 7.43
N THR A 160 5.72 -12.90 6.96
CA THR A 160 6.00 -13.00 5.52
C THR A 160 5.44 -14.30 4.97
N GLU A 161 4.60 -14.18 3.95
CA GLU A 161 4.02 -15.31 3.22
C GLU A 161 4.83 -15.56 1.94
N THR A 162 5.20 -16.79 1.69
CA THR A 162 5.94 -17.23 0.49
C THR A 162 5.09 -18.15 -0.37
N GLY A 163 5.40 -18.27 -1.66
CA GLY A 163 4.63 -19.08 -2.60
C GLY A 163 3.26 -18.50 -2.95
N VAL A 164 3.10 -17.19 -2.77
CA VAL A 164 1.84 -16.48 -3.05
C VAL A 164 1.92 -15.86 -4.44
N THR A 165 1.04 -16.25 -5.34
CA THR A 165 0.95 -15.61 -6.66
C THR A 165 0.19 -14.28 -6.53
N LEU A 166 0.83 -13.19 -6.96
CA LEU A 166 0.26 -11.85 -6.99
C LEU A 166 0.12 -11.40 -8.45
N ASN A 167 -1.11 -11.34 -8.95
CA ASN A 167 -1.40 -10.89 -10.31
C ASN A 167 -1.73 -9.40 -10.38
N SER A 168 -2.27 -8.86 -9.31
CA SER A 168 -2.67 -7.46 -9.23
C SER A 168 -2.47 -6.92 -7.82
N VAL A 169 -1.77 -5.80 -7.72
CA VAL A 169 -1.44 -5.17 -6.44
C VAL A 169 -1.74 -3.68 -6.48
N MET A 170 -2.07 -3.11 -5.33
CA MET A 170 -2.24 -1.68 -5.14
C MET A 170 -1.20 -1.15 -4.16
N SER A 171 -0.71 0.05 -4.38
CA SER A 171 0.15 0.76 -3.43
C SER A 171 -0.47 2.10 -3.11
N ASN A 172 -0.71 2.36 -1.82
CA ASN A 172 -1.33 3.58 -1.32
C ASN A 172 -0.27 4.52 -0.73
N SER A 173 -0.40 5.81 -1.05
CA SER A 173 0.38 6.86 -0.40
C SER A 173 -0.53 8.04 -0.10
N PHE A 174 -0.64 8.38 1.16
CA PHE A 174 -1.45 9.48 1.65
C PHE A 174 -0.56 10.47 2.42
N GLY A 175 -0.78 11.78 2.24
CA GLY A 175 -0.03 12.84 2.89
C GLY A 175 -0.90 13.68 3.82
#